data_2cc2168ab5ff2301714c7e5c1f409063
#
_entry.id   2cc2168ab5ff2301714c7e5c1f409063
#
_cell.length_a   1.000
_cell.length_b   1.000
_cell.length_c   1.000
_cell.angle_alpha   90.00
_cell.angle_beta   90.00
_cell.angle_gamma   90.00
#
_symmetry.space_group_name_H-M   'P 1'
#
loop_
_entity.id
_entity.type
_entity.pdbx_description
1 polymer ?
#
loop_
_entity_poly.entity_id
_entity_poly.type
_entity_poly.pdbx_seq_one_letter_code
_entity_poly.pdbx_strand_id
1 'polypeptide(L)'
;MATDWIAMQALAAAEFGRRVAAVADWDAPTPDSEWTTRDLVAHVVDEQRWIPKLLTGCDYAQAQADLEPIGDDLVAEWHRFATAATDAWRNAPQDTPVHLSTDVVPAAQYLTEQTSDITIHTWDLARATGTEE
;
A
#
# COMPACT_ATOMS: atom_id res chain seq x y z
N MET A 1 -13.80 -15.02 -17.26
CA MET A 1 -12.79 -13.98 -17.52
C MET A 1 -11.90 -13.80 -16.30
N ALA A 2 -10.61 -13.64 -16.50
CA ALA A 2 -9.70 -13.38 -15.40
C ALA A 2 -9.93 -11.97 -14.84
N THR A 3 -9.80 -11.83 -13.52
CA THR A 3 -9.87 -10.52 -12.87
C THR A 3 -8.65 -9.69 -13.25
N ASP A 4 -8.88 -8.45 -13.63
CA ASP A 4 -7.80 -7.49 -13.89
C ASP A 4 -7.32 -6.90 -12.56
N TRP A 5 -6.35 -7.57 -11.94
CA TRP A 5 -5.84 -7.16 -10.64
C TRP A 5 -5.07 -5.84 -10.68
N ILE A 6 -4.49 -5.48 -11.83
CA ILE A 6 -3.83 -4.18 -11.98
C ILE A 6 -4.87 -3.06 -11.89
N ALA A 7 -6.00 -3.21 -12.58
CA ALA A 7 -7.10 -2.25 -12.47
C ALA A 7 -7.69 -2.22 -11.07
N MET A 8 -7.83 -3.37 -10.42
CA MET A 8 -8.34 -3.47 -9.05
C MET A 8 -7.42 -2.77 -8.06
N GLN A 9 -6.09 -2.94 -8.21
CA GLN A 9 -5.11 -2.26 -7.37
C GLN A 9 -5.22 -0.74 -7.53
N ALA A 10 -5.34 -0.24 -8.76
CA ALA A 10 -5.46 1.19 -9.00
C ALA A 10 -6.71 1.77 -8.34
N LEU A 11 -7.85 1.06 -8.42
CA LEU A 11 -9.09 1.46 -7.76
C LEU A 11 -8.95 1.46 -6.24
N ALA A 12 -8.35 0.41 -5.69
CA ALA A 12 -8.12 0.31 -4.24
C ALA A 12 -7.22 1.44 -3.73
N ALA A 13 -6.14 1.73 -4.45
CA ALA A 13 -5.22 2.80 -4.10
C ALA A 13 -5.91 4.18 -4.15
N ALA A 14 -6.73 4.41 -5.16
CA ALA A 14 -7.49 5.67 -5.28
C ALA A 14 -8.49 5.83 -4.14
N GLU A 15 -9.19 4.77 -3.78
CA GLU A 15 -10.15 4.80 -2.66
C GLU A 15 -9.45 5.04 -1.33
N PHE A 16 -8.34 4.37 -1.07
CA PHE A 16 -7.56 4.61 0.14
C PHE A 16 -7.07 6.06 0.20
N GLY A 17 -6.58 6.59 -0.92
CA GLY A 17 -6.13 7.99 -1.02
C GLY A 17 -7.25 8.98 -0.71
N ARG A 18 -8.45 8.71 -1.17
CA ARG A 18 -9.62 9.55 -0.87
C ARG A 18 -9.92 9.56 0.63
N ARG A 19 -9.80 8.41 1.29
CA ARG A 19 -10.01 8.30 2.73
C ARG A 19 -8.90 8.99 3.52
N VAL A 20 -7.66 8.89 3.08
CA VAL A 20 -6.51 9.59 3.68
C VAL A 20 -6.73 11.10 3.63
N ALA A 21 -7.18 11.64 2.50
CA ALA A 21 -7.44 13.06 2.33
C ALA A 21 -8.56 13.57 3.23
N ALA A 22 -9.45 12.69 3.70
CA ALA A 22 -10.57 13.04 4.56
C ALA A 22 -10.25 12.96 6.06
N VAL A 23 -9.02 12.57 6.45
CA VAL A 23 -8.65 12.45 7.86
C VAL A 23 -8.60 13.84 8.50
N ALA A 24 -9.38 14.02 9.56
CA ALA A 24 -9.40 15.25 10.35
C ALA A 24 -8.61 15.11 11.66
N ASP A 25 -8.62 13.92 12.25
CA ASP A 25 -7.91 13.62 13.50
C ASP A 25 -6.98 12.43 13.29
N TRP A 26 -5.69 12.72 13.16
CA TRP A 26 -4.65 11.72 12.93
C TRP A 26 -4.37 10.85 14.16
N ASP A 27 -4.80 11.29 15.34
CA ASP A 27 -4.61 10.55 16.58
C ASP A 27 -5.83 9.68 16.94
N ALA A 28 -6.88 9.71 16.12
CA ALA A 28 -8.08 8.89 16.35
C ALA A 28 -7.73 7.40 16.37
N PRO A 29 -8.39 6.61 17.23
CA PRO A 29 -8.16 5.16 17.28
C PRO A 29 -8.69 4.47 16.02
N THR A 30 -8.12 3.32 15.72
CA THR A 30 -8.55 2.46 14.62
C THR A 30 -9.15 1.16 15.18
N PRO A 31 -9.79 0.32 14.32
CA PRO A 31 -10.19 -1.02 14.75
C PRO A 31 -9.03 -1.89 15.23
N ASP A 32 -7.80 -1.61 14.78
CA ASP A 32 -6.60 -2.20 15.35
C ASP A 32 -6.22 -1.40 16.59
N SER A 33 -6.37 -1.99 17.77
CA SER A 33 -6.21 -1.31 19.05
C SER A 33 -4.79 -0.79 19.32
N GLU A 34 -3.79 -1.27 18.57
CA GLU A 34 -2.40 -0.83 18.73
C GLU A 34 -2.04 0.36 17.85
N TRP A 35 -2.92 0.74 16.91
CA TRP A 35 -2.63 1.77 15.91
C TRP A 35 -3.57 2.96 16.03
N THR A 36 -2.99 4.16 15.99
CA THR A 36 -3.74 5.38 15.69
C THR A 36 -3.99 5.46 14.18
N THR A 37 -4.81 6.40 13.75
CA THR A 37 -5.04 6.66 12.33
C THR A 37 -3.72 6.99 11.62
N ARG A 38 -2.84 7.77 12.24
CA ARG A 38 -1.50 8.07 11.71
C ARG A 38 -0.70 6.80 11.49
N ASP A 39 -0.67 5.91 12.47
CA ASP A 39 0.07 4.65 12.39
C ASP A 39 -0.44 3.78 11.25
N LEU A 40 -1.76 3.69 11.10
CA LEU A 40 -2.38 2.91 10.02
C LEU A 40 -1.97 3.44 8.65
N VAL A 41 -2.12 4.73 8.42
CA VAL A 41 -1.78 5.33 7.12
C VAL A 41 -0.28 5.22 6.85
N ALA A 42 0.56 5.50 7.86
CA ALA A 42 2.01 5.37 7.71
C ALA A 42 2.43 3.95 7.34
N HIS A 43 1.78 2.94 7.92
CA HIS A 43 2.06 1.54 7.59
C HIS A 43 1.74 1.23 6.11
N VAL A 44 0.58 1.66 5.62
CA VAL A 44 0.19 1.40 4.23
C VAL A 44 1.09 2.17 3.25
N VAL A 45 1.45 3.41 3.57
CA VAL A 45 2.44 4.20 2.79
C VAL A 45 3.78 3.47 2.77
N ASP A 46 4.23 2.96 3.92
CA ASP A 46 5.49 2.24 4.04
C ASP A 46 5.55 1.05 3.08
N GLU A 47 4.46 0.27 3.01
CA GLU A 47 4.38 -0.87 2.11
C GLU A 47 4.51 -0.47 0.63
N GLN A 48 3.97 0.68 0.24
CA GLN A 48 4.07 1.15 -1.15
C GLN A 48 5.50 1.51 -1.53
N ARG A 49 6.33 1.97 -0.60
CA ARG A 49 7.69 2.43 -0.87
C ARG A 49 8.58 1.34 -1.45
N TRP A 50 8.44 0.11 -0.98
CA TRP A 50 9.33 -0.98 -1.43
C TRP A 50 8.81 -1.74 -2.64
N ILE A 51 7.54 -1.57 -3.05
CA ILE A 51 6.97 -2.29 -4.19
C ILE A 51 7.77 -2.11 -5.47
N PRO A 52 8.13 -0.89 -5.91
CA PRO A 52 8.92 -0.74 -7.12
C PRO A 52 10.26 -1.46 -7.07
N LYS A 53 10.93 -1.46 -5.93
CA LYS A 53 12.22 -2.14 -5.76
C LYS A 53 12.07 -3.66 -5.83
N LEU A 54 11.08 -4.22 -5.16
CA LEU A 54 10.81 -5.65 -5.20
C LEU A 54 10.46 -6.11 -6.62
N LEU A 55 9.72 -5.31 -7.38
CA LEU A 55 9.34 -5.64 -8.74
C LEU A 55 10.50 -5.52 -9.74
N THR A 56 11.61 -4.89 -9.36
CA THR A 56 12.82 -4.82 -10.19
C THR A 56 13.89 -5.82 -9.79
N GLY A 57 13.58 -6.74 -8.87
CA GLY A 57 14.45 -7.85 -8.51
C GLY A 57 15.24 -7.69 -7.22
N CYS A 58 15.08 -6.58 -6.49
CA CYS A 58 15.67 -6.45 -5.15
C CYS A 58 14.99 -7.43 -4.20
N ASP A 59 15.76 -8.03 -3.28
CA ASP A 59 15.15 -8.78 -2.19
C ASP A 59 14.61 -7.81 -1.12
N TYR A 60 13.89 -8.35 -0.15
CA TYR A 60 13.27 -7.55 0.91
C TYR A 60 14.30 -6.71 1.69
N ALA A 61 15.43 -7.32 2.04
CA ALA A 61 16.48 -6.62 2.79
C ALA A 61 17.10 -5.47 1.98
N GLN A 62 17.34 -5.68 0.69
CA GLN A 62 17.87 -4.64 -0.21
C GLN A 62 16.85 -3.51 -0.37
N ALA A 63 15.58 -3.85 -0.54
CA ALA A 63 14.51 -2.86 -0.66
C ALA A 63 14.40 -2.00 0.60
N GLN A 64 14.54 -2.60 1.78
CA GLN A 64 14.50 -1.88 3.06
C GLN A 64 15.71 -0.95 3.24
N ALA A 65 16.90 -1.38 2.83
CA ALA A 65 18.15 -0.67 3.10
C ALA A 65 18.21 0.72 2.43
N ASP A 66 17.57 0.87 1.26
CA ASP A 66 17.66 2.07 0.44
C ASP A 66 16.42 2.96 0.53
N LEU A 67 15.51 2.72 1.48
CA LEU A 67 14.28 3.50 1.59
C LEU A 67 14.54 4.88 2.18
N GLU A 68 13.93 5.89 1.54
CA GLU A 68 13.86 7.23 2.10
C GLU A 68 12.89 7.25 3.29
N PRO A 69 13.12 8.07 4.31
CA PRO A 69 12.17 8.25 5.39
C PRO A 69 10.84 8.80 4.88
N ILE A 70 9.74 8.41 5.53
CA ILE A 70 8.43 8.98 5.24
C ILE A 70 8.36 10.38 5.88
N GLY A 71 7.93 11.37 5.09
CA GLY A 71 7.71 12.72 5.59
C GLY A 71 6.46 12.83 6.45
N ASP A 72 6.25 13.99 7.04
CA ASP A 72 5.14 14.22 7.98
C ASP A 72 3.79 14.42 7.30
N ASP A 73 3.78 14.85 6.03
CA ASP A 73 2.56 15.03 5.25
C ASP A 73 2.15 13.71 4.61
N LEU A 74 1.36 12.92 5.33
CA LEU A 74 0.97 11.58 4.87
C LEU A 74 0.06 11.60 3.66
N VAL A 75 -0.70 12.66 3.41
CA VAL A 75 -1.50 12.81 2.19
C VAL A 75 -0.58 12.89 0.97
N ALA A 76 0.44 13.75 1.03
CA ALA A 76 1.42 13.90 -0.03
C ALA A 76 2.25 12.63 -0.22
N GLU A 77 2.67 12.00 0.88
CA GLU A 77 3.45 10.77 0.85
C GLU A 77 2.65 9.61 0.24
N TRP A 78 1.38 9.50 0.57
CA TRP A 78 0.52 8.51 -0.07
C TRP A 78 0.47 8.70 -1.59
N HIS A 79 0.22 9.92 -2.05
CA HIS A 79 0.20 10.23 -3.48
C HIS A 79 1.49 9.84 -4.17
N ARG A 80 2.62 10.22 -3.59
CA ARG A 80 3.94 9.97 -4.15
C ARG A 80 4.21 8.48 -4.30
N PHE A 81 4.06 7.72 -3.22
CA PHE A 81 4.45 6.31 -3.19
C PHE A 81 3.40 5.41 -3.83
N ALA A 82 2.12 5.73 -3.71
CA ALA A 82 1.07 4.96 -4.38
C ALA A 82 1.13 5.10 -5.90
N THR A 83 1.43 6.29 -6.41
CA THR A 83 1.61 6.51 -7.85
C THR A 83 2.78 5.68 -8.38
N ALA A 84 3.92 5.72 -7.68
CA ALA A 84 5.09 4.93 -8.07
C ALA A 84 4.81 3.43 -8.03
N ALA A 85 4.09 2.95 -7.02
CA ALA A 85 3.72 1.54 -6.90
C ALA A 85 2.77 1.12 -8.04
N THR A 86 1.76 1.92 -8.33
CA THR A 86 0.81 1.62 -9.41
C THR A 86 1.53 1.55 -10.76
N ASP A 87 2.44 2.48 -11.04
CA ASP A 87 3.23 2.45 -12.26
C ASP A 87 4.13 1.22 -12.33
N ALA A 88 4.73 0.83 -11.21
CA ALA A 88 5.55 -0.37 -11.14
C ALA A 88 4.73 -1.64 -11.45
N TRP A 89 3.52 -1.75 -10.91
CA TRP A 89 2.63 -2.87 -11.20
C TRP A 89 2.29 -2.95 -12.69
N ARG A 90 2.01 -1.82 -13.33
CA ARG A 90 1.67 -1.78 -14.75
C ARG A 90 2.81 -2.21 -15.64
N ASN A 91 4.05 -1.99 -15.21
CA ASN A 91 5.24 -2.26 -16.01
C ASN A 91 5.90 -3.60 -15.70
N ALA A 92 5.51 -4.27 -14.62
CA ALA A 92 6.11 -5.54 -14.23
C ALA A 92 5.38 -6.72 -14.88
N PRO A 93 6.11 -7.68 -15.50
CA PRO A 93 5.50 -8.94 -15.92
C PRO A 93 4.89 -9.68 -14.71
N GLN A 94 3.75 -10.33 -14.91
CA GLN A 94 3.01 -11.00 -13.83
C GLN A 94 3.76 -12.19 -13.24
N ASP A 95 4.71 -12.77 -13.97
CA ASP A 95 5.52 -13.90 -13.52
C ASP A 95 6.85 -13.49 -12.88
N THR A 96 7.12 -12.18 -12.76
CA THR A 96 8.34 -11.69 -12.12
C THR A 96 8.44 -12.26 -10.70
N PRO A 97 9.57 -12.90 -10.31
CA PRO A 97 9.75 -13.35 -8.93
C PRO A 97 9.88 -12.17 -7.98
N VAL A 98 9.14 -12.21 -6.89
CA VAL A 98 9.21 -11.20 -5.83
C VAL A 98 9.78 -11.85 -4.58
N HIS A 99 10.92 -11.37 -4.11
CA HIS A 99 11.67 -11.93 -2.99
C HIS A 99 11.25 -11.24 -1.69
N LEU A 100 10.25 -11.81 -1.02
CA LEU A 100 9.77 -11.36 0.28
C LEU A 100 10.68 -11.87 1.40
N SER A 101 10.46 -11.41 2.62
CA SER A 101 11.30 -11.78 3.75
C SER A 101 11.33 -13.28 4.06
N THR A 102 10.24 -13.98 3.79
CA THR A 102 10.07 -15.40 4.13
C THR A 102 9.81 -16.29 2.92
N ASP A 103 9.60 -15.73 1.74
CA ASP A 103 9.16 -16.51 0.58
C ASP A 103 9.47 -15.79 -0.73
N VAL A 104 9.40 -16.53 -1.83
CA VAL A 104 9.47 -15.99 -3.19
C VAL A 104 8.17 -16.32 -3.88
N VAL A 105 7.46 -15.29 -4.35
CA VAL A 105 6.16 -15.44 -5.00
C VAL A 105 6.15 -14.72 -6.35
N PRO A 106 5.31 -15.13 -7.31
CA PRO A 106 5.17 -14.36 -8.54
C PRO A 106 4.50 -13.01 -8.28
N ALA A 107 4.83 -12.02 -9.11
CA ALA A 107 4.28 -10.67 -8.97
C ALA A 107 2.75 -10.68 -8.95
N ALA A 108 2.11 -11.54 -9.75
CA ALA A 108 0.65 -11.66 -9.76
C ALA A 108 0.08 -12.00 -8.38
N GLN A 109 0.73 -12.90 -7.64
CA GLN A 109 0.30 -13.26 -6.29
C GLN A 109 0.51 -12.10 -5.32
N TYR A 110 1.66 -11.44 -5.36
CA TYR A 110 1.97 -10.30 -4.51
C TYR A 110 0.99 -9.14 -4.77
N LEU A 111 0.67 -8.89 -6.04
CA LEU A 111 -0.33 -7.89 -6.42
C LEU A 111 -1.70 -8.17 -5.80
N THR A 112 -2.15 -9.41 -5.84
CA THR A 112 -3.42 -9.83 -5.23
C THR A 112 -3.41 -9.61 -3.72
N GLU A 113 -2.32 -9.98 -3.05
CA GLU A 113 -2.16 -9.81 -1.60
C GLU A 113 -2.15 -8.33 -1.22
N GLN A 114 -1.42 -7.51 -1.95
CA GLN A 114 -1.33 -6.07 -1.67
C GLN A 114 -2.67 -5.36 -1.92
N THR A 115 -3.37 -5.72 -2.99
CA THR A 115 -4.69 -5.14 -3.30
C THR A 115 -5.69 -5.47 -2.19
N SER A 116 -5.69 -6.71 -1.71
CA SER A 116 -6.54 -7.14 -0.60
C SER A 116 -6.20 -6.40 0.69
N ASP A 117 -4.93 -6.23 0.97
CA ASP A 117 -4.45 -5.51 2.16
C ASP A 117 -4.90 -4.04 2.16
N ILE A 118 -4.73 -3.35 1.04
CA ILE A 118 -5.18 -1.96 0.90
C ILE A 118 -6.69 -1.87 1.13
N THR A 119 -7.46 -2.81 0.58
CA THR A 119 -8.93 -2.84 0.72
C THR A 119 -9.34 -2.99 2.19
N ILE A 120 -8.68 -3.89 2.92
CA ILE A 120 -8.93 -4.09 4.34
C ILE A 120 -8.60 -2.82 5.13
N HIS A 121 -7.45 -2.21 4.87
CA HIS A 121 -7.06 -0.97 5.57
C HIS A 121 -7.92 0.23 5.18
N THR A 122 -8.49 0.25 3.97
CA THR A 122 -9.48 1.27 3.58
C THR A 122 -10.70 1.19 4.49
N TRP A 123 -11.18 -0.01 4.77
CA TRP A 123 -12.28 -0.23 5.71
C TRP A 123 -11.92 0.23 7.13
N ASP A 124 -10.72 -0.15 7.61
CA ASP A 124 -10.22 0.27 8.92
C ASP A 124 -10.16 1.79 9.02
N LEU A 125 -9.69 2.45 7.96
CA LEU A 125 -9.57 3.90 7.93
C LEU A 125 -10.96 4.58 7.91
N ALA A 126 -11.90 4.03 7.16
CA ALA A 126 -13.28 4.53 7.15
C ALA A 126 -13.89 4.46 8.54
N ARG A 127 -13.67 3.37 9.26
CA ARG A 127 -14.13 3.20 10.65
C ARG A 127 -13.48 4.23 11.58
N ALA A 128 -12.17 4.44 11.44
CA ALA A 128 -11.43 5.38 12.28
C ALA A 128 -11.88 6.84 12.07
N THR A 129 -12.25 7.20 10.84
CA THR A 129 -12.68 8.55 10.49
C THR A 129 -14.19 8.77 10.63
N GLY A 130 -14.96 7.72 10.92
CA GLY A 130 -16.41 7.80 11.02
C GLY A 130 -17.10 8.01 9.67
N THR A 131 -16.44 7.67 8.57
CA THR A 131 -17.01 7.78 7.23
C THR A 131 -17.64 6.46 6.78
N GLU A 132 -18.37 6.48 5.65
CA GLU A 132 -18.99 5.28 5.11
C GLU A 132 -17.94 4.26 4.68
N GLU A 133 -18.26 3.01 4.95
CA GLU A 133 -17.41 1.88 4.59
C GLU A 133 -17.50 1.49 3.10
#